data_d2350f98eb626ac7b179aa9902e88b00
#
_entry.id   d2350f98eb626ac7b179aa9902e88b00
#
_cell.length_a   1.000
_cell.length_b   1.000
_cell.length_c   1.000
_cell.angle_alpha   90.00
_cell.angle_beta   90.00
_cell.angle_gamma   90.00
#
_symmetry.space_group_name_H-M   'P 1'
#
loop_
_entity.id
_entity.type
_entity.pdbx_description
1 polymer ?
#
loop_
_entity_poly.entity_id
_entity_poly.type
_entity_poly.pdbx_seq_one_letter_code
_entity_poly.pdbx_strand_id
1 'polypeptide(L)'
;MNTKTDPALVASELRVVLGQLIRRLRAEHRLPLSHGAVLGRLEREGPQSPSQLAVAIRVRPQSMAQTLSELEADGHVSRHPDPGDRRRALVDLTDAGRTALEADRRRREGWLATAIAEDLSPHEQSILRDAVELLERLADRPDS
;
A
#
# COMPACT_ATOMS: atom_id res chain seq x y z
N MET A 1 13.94 33.64 15.39
CA MET A 1 13.94 32.68 16.51
C MET A 1 13.76 31.28 15.94
N ASN A 2 14.75 30.46 16.12
CA ASN A 2 14.67 29.07 15.71
C ASN A 2 13.91 28.31 16.81
N THR A 3 12.61 28.21 16.71
CA THR A 3 11.83 27.39 17.63
C THR A 3 12.20 25.95 17.34
N LYS A 4 13.04 25.37 18.22
CA LYS A 4 13.47 23.98 18.08
C LYS A 4 12.23 23.09 18.17
N THR A 5 11.87 22.47 17.07
CA THR A 5 10.73 21.56 17.00
C THR A 5 11.01 20.31 17.85
N ASP A 6 10.07 19.94 18.70
CA ASP A 6 10.19 18.72 19.51
C ASP A 6 9.81 17.50 18.64
N PRO A 7 10.75 16.59 18.35
CA PRO A 7 10.46 15.41 17.54
C PRO A 7 9.38 14.51 18.12
N ALA A 8 9.27 14.42 19.44
CA ALA A 8 8.24 13.58 20.09
C ALA A 8 6.84 14.14 19.84
N LEU A 9 6.69 15.46 19.89
CA LEU A 9 5.41 16.12 19.59
C LEU A 9 5.01 15.93 18.13
N VAL A 10 5.97 16.13 17.21
CA VAL A 10 5.73 15.93 15.77
C VAL A 10 5.33 14.48 15.49
N ALA A 11 6.00 13.52 16.11
CA ALA A 11 5.67 12.09 15.96
C ALA A 11 4.24 11.78 16.40
N SER A 12 3.81 12.35 17.52
CA SER A 12 2.44 12.16 18.04
C SER A 12 1.40 12.75 17.09
N GLU A 13 1.60 13.96 16.65
CA GLU A 13 0.69 14.65 15.71
C GLU A 13 0.64 13.95 14.35
N LEU A 14 1.78 13.58 13.81
CA LEU A 14 1.89 12.90 12.53
C LEU A 14 1.17 11.54 12.56
N ARG A 15 1.36 10.76 13.62
CA ARG A 15 0.68 9.47 13.79
C ARG A 15 -0.83 9.61 13.74
N VAL A 16 -1.38 10.60 14.42
CA VAL A 16 -2.82 10.86 14.45
C VAL A 16 -3.35 11.26 13.06
N VAL A 17 -2.68 12.21 12.41
CA VAL A 17 -3.09 12.71 11.09
C VAL A 17 -2.97 11.63 10.01
N LEU A 18 -1.89 10.85 10.00
CA LEU A 18 -1.74 9.72 9.09
C LEU A 18 -2.85 8.69 9.27
N GLY A 19 -3.22 8.40 10.52
CA GLY A 19 -4.34 7.51 10.81
C GLY A 19 -5.66 8.03 10.25
N GLN A 20 -5.92 9.31 10.38
CA GLN A 20 -7.11 9.96 9.83
C GLN A 20 -7.15 9.91 8.30
N LEU A 21 -6.02 10.23 7.65
CA LEU A 21 -5.92 10.19 6.19
C LEU A 21 -6.08 8.76 5.65
N ILE A 22 -5.45 7.79 6.29
CA ILE A 22 -5.60 6.38 5.90
C ILE A 22 -7.05 5.94 6.00
N ARG A 23 -7.76 6.27 7.07
CA ARG A 23 -9.18 5.95 7.21
C ARG A 23 -10.03 6.64 6.14
N ARG A 24 -9.72 7.88 5.81
CA ARG A 24 -10.43 8.59 4.74
C ARG A 24 -10.19 7.98 3.36
N LEU A 25 -8.95 7.62 3.06
CA LEU A 25 -8.60 6.93 1.82
C LEU A 25 -9.23 5.53 1.73
N ARG A 26 -9.40 4.84 2.86
CA ARG A 26 -10.09 3.54 2.91
C ARG A 26 -11.53 3.63 2.44
N ALA A 27 -12.21 4.72 2.69
CA ALA A 27 -13.59 4.92 2.24
C ALA A 27 -13.71 4.92 0.71
N GLU A 28 -12.61 5.23 0.00
CA GLU A 28 -12.54 5.22 -1.47
C GLU A 28 -12.10 3.87 -2.05
N HIS A 29 -11.69 2.92 -1.20
CA HIS A 29 -11.30 1.57 -1.66
C HIS A 29 -12.49 0.77 -2.16
N ARG A 30 -12.31 0.12 -3.31
CA ARG A 30 -13.21 -0.92 -3.82
C ARG A 30 -12.69 -2.31 -3.53
N LEU A 31 -11.38 -2.44 -3.36
CA LEU A 31 -10.74 -3.69 -2.95
C LEU A 31 -10.57 -3.71 -1.43
N PRO A 32 -10.74 -4.88 -0.78
CA PRO A 32 -10.30 -5.04 0.61
C PRO A 32 -8.82 -4.68 0.74
N LEU A 33 -8.42 -4.14 1.90
CA LEU A 33 -7.02 -3.74 2.13
C LEU A 33 -6.03 -4.87 1.92
N SER A 34 -6.36 -6.07 2.39
CA SER A 34 -5.53 -7.25 2.20
C SER A 34 -5.31 -7.59 0.73
N HIS A 35 -6.35 -7.46 -0.08
CA HIS A 35 -6.28 -7.67 -1.52
C HIS A 35 -5.37 -6.65 -2.19
N GLY A 36 -5.58 -5.38 -1.91
CA GLY A 36 -4.75 -4.29 -2.45
C GLY A 36 -3.27 -4.42 -2.07
N ALA A 37 -2.98 -4.83 -0.84
CA ALA A 37 -1.60 -5.04 -0.38
C ALA A 37 -0.90 -6.16 -1.16
N VAL A 38 -1.58 -7.29 -1.37
CA VAL A 38 -1.03 -8.43 -2.15
C VAL A 38 -0.82 -8.04 -3.61
N LEU A 39 -1.85 -7.48 -4.24
CA LEU A 39 -1.76 -7.08 -5.66
C LEU A 39 -0.67 -6.04 -5.88
N GLY A 40 -0.55 -5.06 -5.01
CA GLY A 40 0.50 -4.05 -5.06
C GLY A 40 1.90 -4.63 -4.90
N ARG A 41 2.07 -5.59 -4.01
CA ARG A 41 3.35 -6.29 -3.82
C ARG A 41 3.74 -7.08 -5.05
N LEU A 42 2.82 -7.85 -5.62
CA LEU A 42 3.06 -8.62 -6.84
C LEU A 42 3.40 -7.73 -8.03
N GLU A 43 2.78 -6.58 -8.13
CA GLU A 43 3.10 -5.62 -9.20
C GLU A 43 4.54 -5.10 -9.08
N ARG A 44 4.98 -4.77 -7.88
CA ARG A 44 6.32 -4.21 -7.65
C ARG A 44 7.43 -5.26 -7.74
N GLU A 45 7.21 -6.43 -7.17
CA GLU A 45 8.25 -7.44 -6.96
C GLU A 45 8.15 -8.64 -7.89
N GLY A 46 7.06 -8.74 -8.67
CA GLY A 46 6.78 -9.91 -9.50
C GLY A 46 6.27 -11.11 -8.71
N PRO A 47 6.24 -12.30 -9.32
CA PRO A 47 5.72 -13.52 -8.69
C PRO A 47 6.42 -13.83 -7.37
N GLN A 48 5.64 -14.20 -6.35
CA GLN A 48 6.14 -14.59 -5.03
C GLN A 48 5.36 -15.77 -4.47
N SER A 49 6.01 -16.54 -3.58
CA SER A 49 5.34 -17.61 -2.86
C SER A 49 4.39 -17.04 -1.79
N PRO A 50 3.37 -17.81 -1.36
CA PRO A 50 2.51 -17.40 -0.25
C PRO A 50 3.28 -17.04 1.02
N SER A 51 4.34 -17.78 1.33
CA SER A 51 5.20 -17.51 2.49
C SER A 51 5.93 -16.17 2.37
N GLN A 52 6.48 -15.86 1.20
CA GLN A 52 7.14 -14.58 0.94
C GLN A 52 6.15 -13.41 1.08
N LEU A 53 4.94 -13.57 0.57
CA LEU A 53 3.89 -12.56 0.68
C LEU A 53 3.46 -12.33 2.13
N ALA A 54 3.29 -13.41 2.90
CA ALA A 54 2.92 -13.32 4.31
C ALA A 54 3.96 -12.55 5.13
N VAL A 55 5.25 -12.82 4.92
CA VAL A 55 6.36 -12.10 5.57
C VAL A 55 6.39 -10.64 5.14
N ALA A 56 6.31 -10.37 3.84
CA ALA A 56 6.41 -9.02 3.29
C ALA A 56 5.28 -8.10 3.76
N ILE A 57 4.07 -8.64 3.89
CA ILE A 57 2.87 -7.87 4.28
C ILE A 57 2.63 -7.94 5.78
N ARG A 58 3.42 -8.75 6.51
CA ARG A 58 3.35 -8.92 7.97
C ARG A 58 1.99 -9.46 8.44
N VAL A 59 1.51 -10.49 7.77
CA VAL A 59 0.30 -11.22 8.14
C VAL A 59 0.62 -12.70 8.42
N ARG A 60 -0.27 -13.36 9.13
CA ARG A 60 -0.14 -14.79 9.42
C ARG A 60 -0.35 -15.62 8.15
N PRO A 61 0.32 -16.79 8.02
CA PRO A 61 0.13 -17.66 6.86
C PRO A 61 -1.31 -18.04 6.58
N GLN A 62 -2.13 -18.27 7.61
CA GLN A 62 -3.55 -18.58 7.45
C GLN A 62 -4.35 -17.41 6.85
N SER A 63 -4.08 -16.19 7.30
CA SER A 63 -4.70 -14.98 6.74
C SER A 63 -4.30 -14.78 5.28
N MET A 64 -3.02 -15.03 4.97
CA MET A 64 -2.54 -14.96 3.59
C MET A 64 -3.19 -16.02 2.70
N ALA A 65 -3.32 -17.24 3.18
CA ALA A 65 -3.97 -18.33 2.43
C ALA A 65 -5.42 -17.97 2.09
N GLN A 66 -6.16 -17.40 3.03
CA GLN A 66 -7.53 -16.95 2.78
C GLN A 66 -7.60 -15.81 1.76
N THR A 67 -6.75 -14.80 1.92
CA THR A 67 -6.66 -13.68 0.97
C THR A 67 -6.35 -14.17 -0.44
N LEU A 68 -5.39 -15.09 -0.59
CA LEU A 68 -5.03 -15.65 -1.89
C LEU A 68 -6.17 -16.48 -2.50
N SER A 69 -6.90 -17.22 -1.70
CA SER A 69 -8.08 -17.97 -2.18
C SER A 69 -9.15 -17.04 -2.73
N GLU A 70 -9.42 -15.94 -2.04
CA GLU A 70 -10.36 -14.91 -2.49
C GLU A 70 -9.89 -14.24 -3.79
N LEU A 71 -8.61 -13.90 -3.87
CA LEU A 71 -8.03 -13.28 -5.08
C LEU A 71 -8.04 -14.23 -6.28
N GLU A 72 -7.80 -15.52 -6.07
CA GLU A 72 -7.92 -16.53 -7.12
C GLU A 72 -9.37 -16.67 -7.59
N ALA A 73 -10.31 -16.71 -6.66
CA ALA A 73 -11.74 -16.79 -6.98
C ALA A 73 -12.20 -15.60 -7.82
N ASP A 74 -11.67 -14.42 -7.54
CA ASP A 74 -11.92 -13.19 -8.29
C ASP A 74 -11.18 -13.14 -9.64
N GLY A 75 -10.25 -14.05 -9.89
CA GLY A 75 -9.43 -14.07 -11.09
C GLY A 75 -8.30 -13.03 -11.11
N HIS A 76 -7.95 -12.46 -9.96
CA HIS A 76 -6.94 -11.40 -9.84
C HIS A 76 -5.51 -11.92 -9.69
N VAL A 77 -5.35 -13.16 -9.25
CA VAL A 77 -4.07 -13.86 -9.17
C VAL A 77 -4.19 -15.27 -9.74
N SER A 78 -3.06 -15.81 -10.18
CA SER A 78 -2.92 -17.20 -10.59
C SER A 78 -1.78 -17.85 -9.81
N ARG A 79 -1.86 -19.18 -9.63
CA ARG A 79 -0.78 -19.95 -9.04
C ARG A 79 -0.14 -20.84 -10.11
N HIS A 80 1.17 -20.97 -10.04
CA HIS A 80 1.91 -21.90 -10.88
C HIS A 80 3.13 -22.42 -10.11
N PRO A 81 3.68 -23.59 -10.49
CA PRO A 81 4.88 -24.11 -9.85
C PRO A 81 6.05 -23.17 -10.03
N ASP A 82 6.90 -23.05 -9.00
CA ASP A 82 8.16 -22.33 -9.12
C ASP A 82 9.11 -23.11 -10.06
N PRO A 83 9.63 -22.48 -11.12
CA PRO A 83 10.59 -23.13 -12.02
C PRO A 83 11.87 -23.65 -11.33
N GLY A 84 12.29 -22.99 -10.25
CA GLY A 84 13.47 -23.35 -9.47
C GLY A 84 13.22 -24.42 -8.41
N ASP A 85 11.98 -24.54 -7.94
CA ASP A 85 11.60 -25.54 -6.93
C ASP A 85 10.11 -25.89 -7.10
N ARG A 86 9.86 -27.07 -7.70
CA ARG A 86 8.49 -27.55 -7.97
C ARG A 86 7.64 -27.80 -6.72
N ARG A 87 8.25 -27.81 -5.53
CA ARG A 87 7.53 -27.93 -4.26
C ARG A 87 6.88 -26.61 -3.84
N ARG A 88 7.35 -25.50 -4.38
CA ARG A 88 6.82 -24.16 -4.13
C ARG A 88 5.82 -23.78 -5.21
N ALA A 89 4.74 -23.16 -4.78
CA ALA A 89 3.87 -22.43 -5.69
C ALA A 89 4.27 -20.96 -5.71
N LEU A 90 4.23 -20.36 -6.89
CA LEU A 90 4.34 -18.92 -7.06
C LEU A 90 2.94 -18.35 -7.35
N VAL A 91 2.65 -17.23 -6.74
CA VAL A 91 1.48 -16.43 -7.00
C VAL A 91 1.87 -15.29 -7.93
N ASP A 92 1.09 -15.08 -8.97
CA ASP A 92 1.33 -14.03 -9.95
C ASP A 92 0.08 -13.20 -10.19
N LEU A 93 0.31 -11.93 -10.52
CA LEU A 93 -0.75 -10.99 -10.87
C LEU A 93 -1.29 -11.32 -12.26
N THR A 94 -2.62 -11.40 -12.39
CA THR A 94 -3.26 -11.52 -13.69
C THR A 94 -3.51 -10.14 -14.30
N ASP A 95 -3.85 -10.08 -15.59
CA ASP A 95 -4.25 -8.83 -16.23
C ASP A 95 -5.50 -8.24 -15.57
N ALA A 96 -6.46 -9.09 -15.18
CA ALA A 96 -7.64 -8.66 -14.44
C ALA A 96 -7.28 -8.09 -13.05
N GLY A 97 -6.31 -8.69 -12.37
CA GLY A 97 -5.79 -8.19 -11.09
C GLY A 97 -5.11 -6.84 -11.24
N ARG A 98 -4.32 -6.66 -12.27
CA ARG A 98 -3.67 -5.38 -12.59
C ARG A 98 -4.71 -4.29 -12.86
N THR A 99 -5.73 -4.59 -13.65
CA THR A 99 -6.82 -3.65 -13.95
C THR A 99 -7.58 -3.25 -12.69
N ALA A 100 -7.90 -4.22 -11.81
CA ALA A 100 -8.59 -3.97 -10.54
C ALA A 100 -7.75 -3.08 -9.62
N LEU A 101 -6.44 -3.32 -9.53
CA LEU A 101 -5.52 -2.53 -8.73
C LEU A 101 -5.42 -1.08 -9.23
N GLU A 102 -5.31 -0.89 -10.53
CA GLU A 102 -5.25 0.45 -11.15
C GLU A 102 -6.55 1.23 -10.94
N ALA A 103 -7.70 0.60 -11.08
CA ALA A 103 -8.99 1.23 -10.85
C ALA A 103 -9.14 1.70 -9.40
N ASP A 104 -8.69 0.89 -8.44
CA ASP A 104 -8.71 1.23 -7.03
C ASP A 104 -7.77 2.40 -6.71
N ARG A 105 -6.56 2.41 -7.29
CA ARG A 105 -5.61 3.53 -7.15
C ARG A 105 -6.17 4.84 -7.68
N ARG A 106 -6.77 4.82 -8.87
CA ARG A 106 -7.35 6.02 -9.48
C ARG A 106 -8.41 6.67 -8.60
N ARG A 107 -9.21 5.88 -7.91
CA ARG A 107 -10.22 6.42 -6.99
C ARG A 107 -9.59 7.11 -5.80
N ARG A 108 -8.61 6.47 -5.16
CA ARG A 108 -7.90 7.01 -3.99
C ARG A 108 -7.13 8.27 -4.37
N GLU A 109 -6.36 8.20 -5.44
CA GLU A 109 -5.57 9.31 -5.93
C GLU A 109 -6.46 10.45 -6.44
N GLY A 110 -7.55 10.13 -7.09
CA GLY A 110 -8.51 11.13 -7.57
C GLY A 110 -9.15 11.92 -6.45
N TRP A 111 -9.60 11.26 -5.39
CA TRP A 111 -10.12 11.94 -4.21
C TRP A 111 -9.05 12.84 -3.57
N LEU A 112 -7.85 12.29 -3.37
CA LEU A 112 -6.76 13.04 -2.72
C LEU A 112 -6.30 14.22 -3.58
N ALA A 113 -6.18 14.04 -4.88
CA ALA A 113 -5.81 15.11 -5.81
C ALA A 113 -6.84 16.24 -5.80
N THR A 114 -8.13 15.92 -5.78
CA THR A 114 -9.20 16.91 -5.68
C THR A 114 -9.12 17.67 -4.37
N ALA A 115 -8.98 16.97 -3.25
CA ALA A 115 -8.84 17.60 -1.94
C ALA A 115 -7.64 18.54 -1.87
N ILE A 116 -6.49 18.11 -2.40
CA ILE A 116 -5.28 18.95 -2.46
C ILE A 116 -5.53 20.20 -3.29
N ALA A 117 -6.15 20.04 -4.46
CA ALA A 117 -6.39 21.17 -5.37
C ALA A 117 -7.39 22.20 -4.78
N GLU A 118 -8.42 21.74 -4.10
CA GLU A 118 -9.48 22.59 -3.56
C GLU A 118 -9.13 23.22 -2.21
N ASP A 119 -8.47 22.47 -1.33
CA ASP A 119 -8.25 22.86 0.06
C ASP A 119 -6.90 23.53 0.32
N LEU A 120 -5.91 23.34 -0.56
CA LEU A 120 -4.57 23.87 -0.39
C LEU A 120 -4.22 24.91 -1.45
N SER A 121 -3.58 26.00 -1.01
CA SER A 121 -3.00 26.98 -1.93
C SER A 121 -1.80 26.36 -2.71
N PRO A 122 -1.39 26.99 -3.84
CA PRO A 122 -0.18 26.54 -4.56
C PRO A 122 1.06 26.47 -3.70
N HIS A 123 1.25 27.39 -2.76
CA HIS A 123 2.37 27.39 -1.82
C HIS A 123 2.26 26.20 -0.85
N GLU A 124 1.09 25.95 -0.30
CA GLU A 124 0.83 24.80 0.59
C GLU A 124 1.02 23.47 -0.13
N GLN A 125 0.63 23.37 -1.39
CA GLN A 125 0.88 22.17 -2.21
C GLN A 125 2.37 21.91 -2.38
N SER A 126 3.18 22.95 -2.53
CA SER A 126 4.65 22.84 -2.61
C SER A 126 5.24 22.35 -1.30
N ILE A 127 4.75 22.85 -0.16
CA ILE A 127 5.15 22.39 1.18
C ILE A 127 4.80 20.90 1.35
N LEU A 128 3.60 20.49 0.94
CA LEU A 128 3.18 19.10 1.01
C LEU A 128 4.06 18.19 0.15
N ARG A 129 4.44 18.63 -1.05
CA ARG A 129 5.35 17.88 -1.92
C ARG A 129 6.71 17.64 -1.23
N ASP A 130 7.26 18.66 -0.59
CA ASP A 130 8.51 18.54 0.16
C ASP A 130 8.35 17.58 1.34
N ALA A 131 7.20 17.65 2.02
CA ALA A 131 6.89 16.74 3.13
C ALA A 131 6.80 15.27 2.69
N VAL A 132 6.32 14.99 1.49
CA VAL A 132 6.26 13.62 0.95
C VAL A 132 7.66 12.99 0.91
N GLU A 133 8.67 13.71 0.45
CA GLU A 133 10.06 13.23 0.43
C GLU A 133 10.58 12.90 1.83
N LEU A 134 10.22 13.73 2.82
CA LEU A 134 10.60 13.49 4.22
C LEU A 134 9.89 12.23 4.79
N LEU A 135 8.63 12.04 4.45
CA LEU A 135 7.86 10.87 4.86
C LEU A 135 8.39 9.58 4.24
N GLU A 136 8.81 9.63 2.96
CA GLU A 136 9.46 8.50 2.30
C GLU A 136 10.73 8.07 3.05
N ARG A 137 11.57 9.02 3.44
CA ARG A 137 12.79 8.74 4.21
C ARG A 137 12.51 8.07 5.55
N LEU A 138 11.39 8.42 6.20
CA LEU A 138 10.96 7.77 7.43
C LEU A 138 10.43 6.36 7.18
N ALA A 139 9.69 6.17 6.09
CA ALA A 139 9.14 4.87 5.71
C ALA A 139 10.23 3.85 5.34
N ASP A 140 11.31 4.33 4.71
CA ASP A 140 12.44 3.49 4.26
C ASP A 140 13.44 3.17 5.38
N ARG A 141 13.21 3.67 6.60
CA ARG A 141 14.10 3.41 7.72
C ARG A 141 14.10 1.92 8.07
N PRO A 142 15.27 1.27 8.12
CA PRO A 142 15.35 -0.14 8.49
C PRO A 142 14.90 -0.35 9.94
N ASP A 143 14.29 -1.50 10.18
CA ASP A 143 13.93 -1.93 11.54
C ASP A 143 15.20 -2.09 12.38
N SER A 144 15.15 -1.62 13.61
CA SER A 144 16.28 -1.70 14.58
C SER A 144 16.37 -3.07 15.20
#